data_a59833a7907425c09177349df954356c
#
_entry.id   a59833a7907425c09177349df954356c
#
_cell.length_a   1.000
_cell.length_b   1.000
_cell.length_c   1.000
_cell.angle_alpha   90.00
_cell.angle_beta   90.00
_cell.angle_gamma   90.00
#
_symmetry.space_group_name_H-M   'P 1'
#
loop_
_entity.id
_entity.type
_entity.pdbx_description
1 polymer ?
#
loop_
_entity_poly.entity_id
_entity_poly.type
_entity_poly.pdbx_seq_one_letter_code
_entity_poly.pdbx_strand_id
1 'polypeptide(L)'
;MILTQDKFQSIVDSFSKLSPILVVGDLGIDKYTFGEVRRISPEAPVPVLEVSKEWDKLGLAANVSDNLKSLDVASTLCGVIGEDSRANLVEHLLEERGLNTWGLIRDKSRMTTYKERVTTATQQICRVDYETKDQIDEETLRRIVGRIQDFSQTHSGVIIEDYGKGLFSETLCQRIISIFKEKNLIVAVDPSRSSPPSWYKGATLFKPNKVEAHIIIEAMGYFKERNLETIAKILVDKLQFEKVIITLGADGMAMLDTKGDGKLQIIPTAANEVFDVSGAGDTAIAAITSSLLAGASLEEAAWVGNCAAGVVVKKRGTALCSKAELIEYFQNLRQLIK
;
A
#
# COMPACT_ATOMS: atom_id res chain seq x y z
N MET A 1 -26.10 1.75 -1.00
CA MET A 1 -26.54 2.24 -2.35
C MET A 1 -25.30 2.26 -3.23
N ILE A 2 -25.32 1.63 -4.40
CA ILE A 2 -24.14 1.68 -5.30
C ILE A 2 -23.95 3.13 -5.76
N LEU A 3 -22.73 3.60 -5.68
CA LEU A 3 -22.29 4.92 -6.13
C LEU A 3 -22.75 5.19 -7.58
N THR A 4 -23.20 6.40 -7.91
CA THR A 4 -23.59 6.74 -9.29
C THR A 4 -22.36 6.90 -10.17
N GLN A 5 -22.50 6.69 -11.50
CA GLN A 5 -21.38 6.86 -12.44
C GLN A 5 -20.82 8.29 -12.39
N ASP A 6 -21.70 9.28 -12.40
CA ASP A 6 -21.29 10.70 -12.40
C ASP A 6 -20.52 11.07 -11.13
N LYS A 7 -20.96 10.54 -9.97
CA LYS A 7 -20.27 10.79 -8.70
C LYS A 7 -18.92 10.09 -8.65
N PHE A 8 -18.84 8.83 -9.10
CA PHE A 8 -17.57 8.08 -9.21
C PHE A 8 -16.59 8.84 -10.11
N GLN A 9 -17.02 9.21 -11.29
CA GLN A 9 -16.20 9.95 -12.24
C GLN A 9 -15.77 11.31 -11.68
N SER A 10 -16.66 12.05 -11.03
CA SER A 10 -16.34 13.34 -10.40
C SER A 10 -15.24 13.19 -9.32
N ILE A 11 -15.29 12.12 -8.51
CA ILE A 11 -14.24 11.84 -7.52
C ILE A 11 -12.91 11.58 -8.23
N VAL A 12 -12.88 10.68 -9.21
CA VAL A 12 -11.68 10.30 -9.94
C VAL A 12 -11.11 11.47 -10.76
N ASP A 13 -11.96 12.32 -11.33
CA ASP A 13 -11.55 13.53 -12.06
C ASP A 13 -10.92 14.61 -11.16
N SER A 14 -11.20 14.56 -9.87
CA SER A 14 -10.62 15.48 -8.89
C SER A 14 -9.18 15.10 -8.51
N PHE A 15 -8.72 13.89 -8.82
CA PHE A 15 -7.39 13.38 -8.42
C PHE A 15 -6.24 14.27 -8.92
N SER A 16 -6.30 14.70 -10.18
CA SER A 16 -5.26 15.56 -10.78
C SER A 16 -5.18 16.98 -10.20
N LYS A 17 -6.16 17.35 -9.37
CA LYS A 17 -6.22 18.67 -8.70
C LYS A 17 -5.73 18.62 -7.26
N LEU A 18 -5.45 17.43 -6.73
CA LEU A 18 -4.95 17.26 -5.37
C LEU A 18 -3.52 17.81 -5.24
N SER A 19 -3.23 18.46 -4.12
CA SER A 19 -1.83 18.67 -3.72
C SER A 19 -1.15 17.32 -3.52
N PRO A 20 0.17 17.21 -3.70
CA PRO A 20 0.87 15.94 -3.60
C PRO A 20 0.54 15.17 -2.30
N ILE A 21 0.59 13.85 -2.38
CA ILE A 21 0.48 12.96 -1.22
C ILE A 21 1.89 12.52 -0.83
N LEU A 22 2.24 12.61 0.46
CA LEU A 22 3.47 12.03 0.96
C LEU A 22 3.26 10.52 1.18
N VAL A 23 4.14 9.71 0.63
CA VAL A 23 4.18 8.26 0.91
C VAL A 23 5.42 7.99 1.74
N VAL A 24 5.26 7.60 2.99
CA VAL A 24 6.35 7.23 3.88
C VAL A 24 6.34 5.72 4.05
N GLY A 25 7.43 5.04 3.71
CA GLY A 25 7.42 3.58 3.84
C GLY A 25 8.75 2.90 3.55
N ASP A 26 8.77 1.61 3.81
CA ASP A 26 9.87 0.74 3.42
C ASP A 26 9.99 0.70 1.89
N LEU A 27 11.21 0.83 1.38
CA LEU A 27 11.48 0.93 -0.05
C LEU A 27 12.19 -0.30 -0.58
N GLY A 28 11.88 -0.69 -1.81
CA GLY A 28 12.55 -1.82 -2.42
C GLY A 28 12.17 -2.06 -3.88
N ILE A 29 12.73 -3.10 -4.42
CA ILE A 29 12.56 -3.56 -5.80
C ILE A 29 11.99 -4.97 -5.81
N ASP A 30 11.03 -5.20 -6.69
CA ASP A 30 10.56 -6.52 -7.07
C ASP A 30 11.22 -6.93 -8.39
N LYS A 31 12.14 -7.89 -8.34
CA LYS A 31 12.76 -8.52 -9.51
C LYS A 31 11.96 -9.73 -9.94
N TYR A 32 11.74 -9.87 -11.21
CA TYR A 32 11.17 -11.06 -11.82
C TYR A 32 12.18 -11.70 -12.76
N THR A 33 12.53 -12.95 -12.48
CA THR A 33 13.40 -13.80 -13.30
C THR A 33 12.54 -14.92 -13.85
N PHE A 34 12.24 -14.86 -15.15
CA PHE A 34 11.34 -15.77 -15.85
C PHE A 34 12.13 -16.70 -16.77
N GLY A 35 11.77 -17.98 -16.78
CA GLY A 35 12.44 -18.97 -17.64
C GLY A 35 11.75 -20.33 -17.68
N GLU A 36 12.48 -21.33 -18.12
CA GLU A 36 12.02 -22.71 -18.20
C GLU A 36 12.92 -23.63 -17.36
N VAL A 37 12.31 -24.62 -16.72
CA VAL A 37 13.02 -25.69 -16.03
C VAL A 37 12.99 -26.93 -16.90
N ARG A 38 14.15 -27.31 -17.48
CA ARG A 38 14.28 -28.47 -18.36
C ARG A 38 15.06 -29.61 -17.74
N ARG A 39 15.78 -29.34 -16.64
CA ARG A 39 16.63 -30.34 -15.98
C ARG A 39 16.79 -30.07 -14.49
N ILE A 40 17.18 -31.11 -13.78
CA ILE A 40 17.65 -31.02 -12.39
C ILE A 40 19.16 -30.81 -12.42
N SER A 41 19.69 -30.05 -11.46
CA SER A 41 21.13 -29.83 -11.33
C SER A 41 21.86 -31.17 -11.04
N PRO A 42 23.03 -31.42 -11.64
CA PRO A 42 23.87 -32.53 -11.25
C PRO A 42 24.54 -32.32 -9.89
N GLU A 43 24.59 -31.11 -9.36
CA GLU A 43 25.26 -30.75 -8.09
C GLU A 43 24.34 -30.93 -6.88
N ALA A 44 23.03 -30.81 -7.06
CA ALA A 44 22.03 -30.96 -6.00
C ALA A 44 20.64 -31.23 -6.60
N PRO A 45 19.68 -31.80 -5.86
CA PRO A 45 18.32 -32.10 -6.35
C PRO A 45 17.46 -30.83 -6.45
N VAL A 46 17.94 -29.83 -7.17
CA VAL A 46 17.27 -28.56 -7.40
C VAL A 46 17.05 -28.30 -8.90
N PRO A 47 15.94 -27.63 -9.30
CA PRO A 47 15.72 -27.29 -10.70
C PRO A 47 16.75 -26.27 -11.19
N VAL A 48 17.14 -26.41 -12.46
CA VAL A 48 17.94 -25.38 -13.17
C VAL A 48 17.00 -24.57 -14.03
N LEU A 49 16.86 -23.27 -13.72
CA LEU A 49 16.07 -22.33 -14.53
C LEU A 49 16.95 -21.79 -15.66
N GLU A 50 16.54 -22.01 -16.89
CA GLU A 50 17.11 -21.36 -18.07
C GLU A 50 16.36 -20.04 -18.30
N VAL A 51 17.02 -18.91 -17.94
CA VAL A 51 16.39 -17.59 -17.96
C VAL A 51 16.16 -17.11 -19.38
N SER A 52 14.95 -16.72 -19.69
CA SER A 52 14.55 -16.13 -20.98
C SER A 52 14.25 -14.64 -20.91
N LYS A 53 13.81 -14.16 -19.74
CA LYS A 53 13.46 -12.75 -19.52
C LYS A 53 13.63 -12.37 -18.05
N GLU A 54 14.06 -11.13 -17.82
CA GLU A 54 14.08 -10.56 -16.49
C GLU A 54 13.68 -9.08 -16.54
N TRP A 55 13.13 -8.58 -15.43
CA TRP A 55 12.76 -7.16 -15.28
C TRP A 55 12.65 -6.80 -13.81
N ASP A 56 12.88 -5.53 -13.52
CA ASP A 56 12.74 -4.93 -12.21
C ASP A 56 11.52 -4.02 -12.17
N LYS A 57 10.88 -3.91 -10.99
CA LYS A 57 9.77 -3.01 -10.73
C LYS A 57 9.96 -2.33 -9.38
N LEU A 58 9.40 -1.14 -9.25
CA LEU A 58 9.22 -0.50 -7.95
C LEU A 58 8.34 -1.40 -7.06
N GLY A 59 8.81 -1.68 -5.85
CA GLY A 59 8.12 -2.53 -4.87
C GLY A 59 7.89 -1.80 -3.55
N LEU A 60 7.12 -2.43 -2.65
CA LEU A 60 6.82 -1.88 -1.33
C LEU A 60 6.17 -0.48 -1.45
N ALA A 61 6.53 0.48 -0.60
CA ALA A 61 5.96 1.84 -0.63
C ALA A 61 6.17 2.57 -1.97
N ALA A 62 7.21 2.22 -2.74
CA ALA A 62 7.41 2.80 -4.07
C ALA A 62 6.30 2.38 -5.06
N ASN A 63 5.71 1.19 -4.89
CA ASN A 63 4.55 0.75 -5.67
C ASN A 63 3.30 1.60 -5.36
N VAL A 64 3.12 2.08 -4.13
CA VAL A 64 2.03 3.02 -3.79
C VAL A 64 2.20 4.34 -4.55
N SER A 65 3.41 4.90 -4.60
CA SER A 65 3.69 6.13 -5.36
C SER A 65 3.49 5.94 -6.87
N ASP A 66 3.84 4.77 -7.41
CA ASP A 66 3.61 4.46 -8.83
C ASP A 66 2.11 4.31 -9.14
N ASN A 67 1.32 3.71 -8.22
CA ASN A 67 -0.13 3.67 -8.31
C ASN A 67 -0.76 5.07 -8.25
N LEU A 68 -0.33 5.93 -7.33
CA LEU A 68 -0.80 7.32 -7.25
C LEU A 68 -0.57 8.04 -8.58
N LYS A 69 0.64 7.92 -9.15
CA LYS A 69 0.95 8.52 -10.45
C LYS A 69 0.08 7.95 -11.58
N SER A 70 -0.18 6.65 -11.58
CA SER A 70 -1.05 6.01 -12.59
C SER A 70 -2.51 6.50 -12.50
N LEU A 71 -2.93 6.99 -11.33
CA LEU A 71 -4.22 7.63 -11.06
C LEU A 71 -4.22 9.16 -11.25
N ASP A 72 -3.17 9.73 -11.84
CA ASP A 72 -2.96 11.18 -12.01
C ASP A 72 -2.83 11.95 -10.69
N VAL A 73 -2.35 11.32 -9.63
CA VAL A 73 -2.09 11.96 -8.33
C VAL A 73 -0.58 12.17 -8.17
N ALA A 74 -0.19 13.41 -7.89
CA ALA A 74 1.21 13.71 -7.56
C ALA A 74 1.57 13.15 -6.18
N SER A 75 2.77 12.58 -6.05
CA SER A 75 3.27 12.08 -4.76
C SER A 75 4.76 12.35 -4.58
N THR A 76 5.18 12.35 -3.31
CA THR A 76 6.59 12.29 -2.92
C THR A 76 6.81 11.05 -2.09
N LEU A 77 7.78 10.23 -2.49
CA LEU A 77 8.17 9.04 -1.75
C LEU A 77 9.25 9.39 -0.73
N CYS A 78 9.05 9.02 0.53
CA CYS A 78 9.98 9.25 1.62
C CYS A 78 10.30 7.94 2.34
N GLY A 79 11.58 7.59 2.40
CA GLY A 79 12.02 6.36 3.01
C GLY A 79 13.53 6.17 2.94
N VAL A 80 14.00 5.00 3.38
CA VAL A 80 15.42 4.69 3.50
C VAL A 80 15.81 3.59 2.53
N ILE A 81 16.90 3.80 1.81
CA ILE A 81 17.57 2.84 0.93
C ILE A 81 19.00 2.63 1.38
N GLY A 82 19.64 1.55 0.96
CA GLY A 82 21.05 1.29 1.26
C GLY A 82 22.01 2.23 0.52
N GLU A 83 23.29 1.99 0.71
CA GLU A 83 24.38 2.61 -0.05
C GLU A 83 25.00 1.58 -1.01
N ASP A 84 24.15 0.99 -1.86
CA ASP A 84 24.48 -0.13 -2.75
C ASP A 84 24.00 0.12 -4.20
N SER A 85 24.34 -0.80 -5.11
CA SER A 85 23.92 -0.72 -6.51
C SER A 85 22.41 -0.77 -6.70
N ARG A 86 21.69 -1.45 -5.78
CA ARG A 86 20.23 -1.54 -5.80
C ARG A 86 19.57 -0.20 -5.44
N ALA A 87 20.23 0.61 -4.58
CA ALA A 87 19.78 1.97 -4.32
C ALA A 87 19.78 2.82 -5.60
N ASN A 88 20.84 2.71 -6.41
CA ASN A 88 20.91 3.40 -7.71
C ASN A 88 19.80 2.92 -8.66
N LEU A 89 19.47 1.62 -8.61
CA LEU A 89 18.38 1.07 -9.41
C LEU A 89 17.00 1.58 -8.95
N VAL A 90 16.78 1.75 -7.62
CA VAL A 90 15.54 2.39 -7.11
C VAL A 90 15.40 3.80 -7.66
N GLU A 91 16.47 4.61 -7.57
CA GLU A 91 16.47 5.99 -8.07
C GLU A 91 16.21 6.04 -9.57
N HIS A 92 16.89 5.18 -10.35
CA HIS A 92 16.69 5.07 -11.79
C HIS A 92 15.24 4.70 -12.16
N LEU A 93 14.65 3.68 -11.51
CA LEU A 93 13.27 3.29 -11.75
C LEU A 93 12.27 4.40 -11.38
N LEU A 94 12.52 5.16 -10.32
CA LEU A 94 11.70 6.32 -9.95
C LEU A 94 11.78 7.40 -11.03
N GLU A 95 12.98 7.71 -11.53
CA GLU A 95 13.20 8.69 -12.60
C GLU A 95 12.53 8.26 -13.91
N GLU A 96 12.67 7.00 -14.34
CA GLU A 96 11.97 6.46 -15.51
C GLU A 96 10.45 6.60 -15.39
N ARG A 97 9.93 6.47 -14.18
CA ARG A 97 8.50 6.68 -13.89
C ARG A 97 8.16 8.17 -13.70
N GLY A 98 9.15 9.09 -13.78
CA GLY A 98 8.96 10.51 -13.52
C GLY A 98 8.47 10.80 -12.10
N LEU A 99 8.90 9.99 -11.14
CA LEU A 99 8.74 10.20 -9.70
C LEU A 99 10.01 10.87 -9.16
N ASN A 100 9.87 11.76 -8.17
CA ASN A 100 11.03 12.41 -7.59
C ASN A 100 11.72 11.53 -6.53
N THR A 101 13.01 11.80 -6.32
CA THR A 101 13.87 11.10 -5.35
C THR A 101 14.16 11.92 -4.09
N TRP A 102 13.49 13.07 -3.92
CA TRP A 102 13.83 14.07 -2.89
C TRP A 102 13.66 13.58 -1.45
N GLY A 103 12.75 12.63 -1.23
CA GLY A 103 12.50 12.05 0.07
C GLY A 103 13.37 10.84 0.40
N LEU A 104 14.22 10.38 -0.51
CA LEU A 104 15.08 9.23 -0.27
C LEU A 104 16.26 9.57 0.66
N ILE A 105 16.53 8.69 1.61
CA ILE A 105 17.65 8.79 2.53
C ILE A 105 18.53 7.55 2.33
N ARG A 106 19.80 7.75 2.00
CA ARG A 106 20.78 6.67 1.94
C ARG A 106 21.35 6.39 3.33
N ASP A 107 21.40 5.11 3.68
CA ASP A 107 21.93 4.59 4.95
C ASP A 107 22.84 3.41 4.66
N LYS A 108 24.14 3.59 4.96
CA LYS A 108 25.18 2.58 4.74
C LYS A 108 25.09 1.36 5.65
N SER A 109 24.32 1.44 6.73
CA SER A 109 24.18 0.35 7.70
C SER A 109 23.22 -0.74 7.22
N ARG A 110 22.50 -0.51 6.11
CA ARG A 110 21.50 -1.44 5.60
C ARG A 110 21.63 -1.67 4.10
N MET A 111 21.11 -2.79 3.65
CA MET A 111 20.94 -3.07 2.23
C MET A 111 19.61 -2.52 1.73
N THR A 112 19.56 -2.11 0.46
CA THR A 112 18.30 -1.82 -0.23
C THR A 112 17.49 -3.11 -0.39
N THR A 113 16.22 -3.08 0.04
CA THR A 113 15.36 -4.27 -0.06
C THR A 113 15.16 -4.67 -1.53
N TYR A 114 15.37 -5.96 -1.80
CA TYR A 114 15.26 -6.51 -3.14
C TYR A 114 14.68 -7.92 -3.06
N LYS A 115 13.60 -8.14 -3.78
CA LYS A 115 12.83 -9.39 -3.75
C LYS A 115 12.82 -10.01 -5.14
N GLU A 116 13.63 -11.03 -5.35
CA GLU A 116 13.70 -11.74 -6.62
C GLU A 116 12.74 -12.92 -6.63
N ARG A 117 11.81 -12.90 -7.59
CA ARG A 117 10.86 -13.99 -7.86
C ARG A 117 11.31 -14.76 -9.08
N VAL A 118 11.77 -15.99 -8.84
CA VAL A 118 12.17 -16.94 -9.88
C VAL A 118 10.93 -17.74 -10.30
N THR A 119 10.49 -17.56 -11.55
CA THR A 119 9.19 -18.05 -12.02
C THR A 119 9.30 -18.77 -13.36
N THR A 120 8.36 -19.68 -13.60
CA THR A 120 8.08 -20.26 -14.91
C THR A 120 6.70 -19.81 -15.39
N ALA A 121 6.24 -20.31 -16.53
CA ALA A 121 4.90 -20.02 -17.04
C ALA A 121 3.78 -20.50 -16.10
N THR A 122 4.04 -21.53 -15.29
CA THR A 122 3.02 -22.23 -14.49
C THR A 122 3.17 -22.05 -12.99
N GLN A 123 4.39 -21.72 -12.50
CA GLN A 123 4.63 -21.66 -11.05
C GLN A 123 5.83 -20.77 -10.67
N GLN A 124 5.82 -20.30 -9.44
CA GLN A 124 6.97 -19.68 -8.80
C GLN A 124 7.87 -20.78 -8.23
N ILE A 125 9.15 -20.80 -8.62
CA ILE A 125 10.13 -21.79 -8.16
C ILE A 125 10.66 -21.43 -6.78
N CYS A 126 11.09 -20.17 -6.60
CA CYS A 126 11.53 -19.64 -5.32
C CYS A 126 11.42 -18.13 -5.29
N ARG A 127 11.60 -17.56 -4.09
CA ARG A 127 11.82 -16.14 -3.89
C ARG A 127 13.07 -15.92 -3.07
N VAL A 128 13.93 -15.02 -3.51
CA VAL A 128 15.16 -14.64 -2.81
C VAL A 128 14.97 -13.21 -2.29
N ASP A 129 14.98 -13.05 -0.97
CA ASP A 129 14.77 -11.77 -0.32
C ASP A 129 16.11 -11.24 0.24
N TYR A 130 16.53 -10.07 -0.24
CA TYR A 130 17.65 -9.30 0.30
C TYR A 130 17.05 -8.14 1.09
N GLU A 131 17.14 -8.19 2.40
CA GLU A 131 16.50 -7.21 3.28
C GLU A 131 17.19 -7.09 4.62
N THR A 132 17.17 -5.89 5.20
CA THR A 132 17.55 -5.61 6.59
C THR A 132 16.26 -5.28 7.35
N LYS A 133 16.11 -5.86 8.56
CA LYS A 133 14.95 -5.64 9.43
C LYS A 133 15.30 -4.86 10.69
N ASP A 134 16.58 -4.56 10.88
CA ASP A 134 17.03 -3.77 12.02
C ASP A 134 16.47 -2.35 11.93
N GLN A 135 16.17 -1.77 13.09
CA GLN A 135 15.68 -0.41 13.17
C GLN A 135 16.72 0.57 12.64
N ILE A 136 16.25 1.64 12.00
CA ILE A 136 17.11 2.77 11.61
C ILE A 136 17.72 3.43 12.85
N ASP A 137 18.91 3.97 12.70
CA ASP A 137 19.57 4.68 13.78
C ASP A 137 18.97 6.09 14.03
N GLU A 138 19.37 6.69 15.14
CA GLU A 138 18.89 8.03 15.57
C GLU A 138 19.23 9.14 14.57
N GLU A 139 20.32 9.03 13.83
CA GLU A 139 20.71 10.02 12.82
C GLU A 139 19.76 9.93 11.62
N THR A 140 19.56 8.74 11.10
CA THR A 140 18.63 8.47 10.01
C THR A 140 17.20 8.83 10.41
N LEU A 141 16.77 8.52 11.65
CA LEU A 141 15.48 8.93 12.18
C LEU A 141 15.32 10.46 12.16
N ARG A 142 16.30 11.23 12.62
CA ARG A 142 16.24 12.70 12.58
C ARG A 142 16.14 13.23 11.15
N ARG A 143 16.91 12.66 10.23
CA ARG A 143 16.90 13.06 8.81
C ARG A 143 15.53 12.83 8.17
N ILE A 144 14.91 11.66 8.40
CA ILE A 144 13.60 11.35 7.84
C ILE A 144 12.49 12.21 8.43
N VAL A 145 12.50 12.45 9.75
CA VAL A 145 11.54 13.35 10.42
C VAL A 145 11.64 14.76 9.88
N GLY A 146 12.87 15.29 9.65
CA GLY A 146 13.08 16.58 9.03
C GLY A 146 12.46 16.68 7.64
N ARG A 147 12.69 15.67 6.77
CA ARG A 147 12.07 15.61 5.43
C ARG A 147 10.55 15.60 5.50
N ILE A 148 9.98 14.76 6.39
CA ILE A 148 8.53 14.67 6.57
C ILE A 148 7.94 16.01 7.03
N GLN A 149 8.64 16.73 7.92
CA GLN A 149 8.21 18.03 8.40
C GLN A 149 8.20 19.09 7.29
N ASP A 150 9.21 19.09 6.42
CA ASP A 150 9.26 19.96 5.24
C ASP A 150 8.12 19.65 4.26
N PHE A 151 7.94 18.38 3.89
CA PHE A 151 6.87 17.97 2.98
C PHE A 151 5.47 18.22 3.52
N SER A 152 5.26 18.16 4.84
CA SER A 152 3.96 18.46 5.45
C SER A 152 3.48 19.89 5.18
N GLN A 153 4.32 20.81 4.71
CA GLN A 153 3.95 22.18 4.36
C GLN A 153 3.21 22.27 3.01
N THR A 154 3.43 21.31 2.13
CA THR A 154 2.97 21.37 0.73
C THR A 154 2.10 20.17 0.32
N HIS A 155 2.05 19.13 1.14
CA HIS A 155 1.33 17.90 0.84
C HIS A 155 -0.06 17.89 1.50
N SER A 156 -1.03 17.30 0.84
CA SER A 156 -2.44 17.23 1.30
C SER A 156 -2.70 16.13 2.33
N GLY A 157 -1.81 15.17 2.45
CA GLY A 157 -1.92 14.04 3.38
C GLY A 157 -0.71 13.14 3.32
N VAL A 158 -0.70 12.11 4.16
CA VAL A 158 0.36 11.10 4.20
C VAL A 158 -0.21 9.69 4.21
N ILE A 159 0.47 8.79 3.49
CA ILE A 159 0.29 7.34 3.57
C ILE A 159 1.50 6.77 4.29
N ILE A 160 1.28 6.05 5.38
CA ILE A 160 2.27 5.22 6.07
C ILE A 160 2.13 3.81 5.50
N GLU A 161 3.20 3.31 4.86
CA GLU A 161 3.22 2.01 4.20
C GLU A 161 4.27 1.13 4.86
N ASP A 162 3.85 0.36 5.88
CA ASP A 162 4.74 -0.43 6.72
C ASP A 162 4.81 -1.90 6.26
N TYR A 163 5.98 -2.32 5.81
CA TYR A 163 6.27 -3.72 5.46
C TYR A 163 7.13 -4.45 6.50
N GLY A 164 7.41 -3.81 7.65
CA GLY A 164 8.21 -4.39 8.73
C GLY A 164 9.67 -4.60 8.35
N LYS A 165 10.27 -3.63 7.64
CA LYS A 165 11.69 -3.68 7.23
C LYS A 165 12.57 -2.71 8.04
N GLY A 166 12.11 -2.33 9.23
CA GLY A 166 12.92 -1.57 10.19
C GLY A 166 12.93 -0.06 10.00
N LEU A 167 12.15 0.48 9.07
CA LEU A 167 11.97 1.92 8.97
C LEU A 167 11.15 2.47 10.14
N PHE A 168 10.02 1.83 10.43
CA PHE A 168 9.07 2.32 11.41
C PHE A 168 9.41 1.91 12.85
N SER A 169 9.20 2.85 13.74
CA SER A 169 9.18 2.69 15.19
C SER A 169 7.99 3.47 15.75
N GLU A 170 7.64 3.26 17.01
CA GLU A 170 6.61 4.06 17.67
C GLU A 170 6.90 5.56 17.54
N THR A 171 8.15 5.94 17.78
CA THR A 171 8.59 7.33 17.67
C THR A 171 8.35 7.91 16.29
N LEU A 172 8.72 7.21 15.22
CA LEU A 172 8.52 7.73 13.86
C LEU A 172 7.03 7.80 13.51
N CYS A 173 6.26 6.75 13.77
CA CYS A 173 4.83 6.72 13.46
C CYS A 173 4.09 7.85 14.18
N GLN A 174 4.33 8.03 15.48
CA GLN A 174 3.66 9.07 16.26
C GLN A 174 4.09 10.48 15.85
N ARG A 175 5.35 10.68 15.41
CA ARG A 175 5.81 11.94 14.83
C ARG A 175 5.08 12.26 13.52
N ILE A 176 4.95 11.30 12.62
CA ILE A 176 4.20 11.49 11.36
C ILE A 176 2.76 11.87 11.67
N ILE A 177 2.10 11.11 12.53
CA ILE A 177 0.70 11.33 12.89
C ILE A 177 0.52 12.72 13.51
N SER A 178 1.36 13.13 14.47
CA SER A 178 1.29 14.45 15.09
C SER A 178 1.45 15.57 14.06
N ILE A 179 2.52 15.53 13.24
CA ILE A 179 2.83 16.56 12.23
C ILE A 179 1.64 16.79 11.28
N PHE A 180 1.00 15.74 10.80
CA PHE A 180 -0.10 15.87 9.85
C PHE A 180 -1.44 16.20 10.54
N LYS A 181 -1.71 15.62 11.70
CA LYS A 181 -2.95 15.90 12.47
C LYS A 181 -3.00 17.32 13.01
N GLU A 182 -1.88 17.93 13.43
CA GLU A 182 -1.81 19.33 13.83
C GLU A 182 -2.26 20.29 12.71
N LYS A 183 -2.15 19.85 11.46
CA LYS A 183 -2.62 20.61 10.27
C LYS A 183 -3.98 20.14 9.76
N ASN A 184 -4.68 19.26 10.48
CA ASN A 184 -5.92 18.61 10.05
C ASN A 184 -5.81 17.86 8.72
N LEU A 185 -4.62 17.31 8.41
CA LEU A 185 -4.38 16.54 7.20
C LEU A 185 -4.63 15.04 7.45
N ILE A 186 -4.96 14.33 6.38
CA ILE A 186 -5.23 12.89 6.42
C ILE A 186 -3.94 12.11 6.64
N VAL A 187 -3.98 11.16 7.60
CA VAL A 187 -2.97 10.13 7.81
C VAL A 187 -3.61 8.78 7.52
N ALA A 188 -3.24 8.16 6.42
CA ALA A 188 -3.67 6.81 6.06
C ALA A 188 -2.56 5.80 6.39
N VAL A 189 -2.91 4.63 6.90
CA VAL A 189 -1.96 3.59 7.31
C VAL A 189 -2.32 2.26 6.67
N ASP A 190 -1.37 1.64 5.98
CA ASP A 190 -1.35 0.22 5.66
C ASP A 190 -0.35 -0.47 6.61
N PRO A 191 -0.81 -1.24 7.59
CA PRO A 191 0.03 -1.71 8.66
C PRO A 191 0.80 -2.97 8.33
N SER A 192 1.97 -3.15 8.93
CA SER A 192 2.66 -4.43 8.96
C SER A 192 2.06 -5.40 9.99
N ARG A 193 2.13 -6.70 9.69
CA ARG A 193 1.80 -7.78 10.64
C ARG A 193 2.74 -7.85 11.84
N SER A 194 3.95 -7.34 11.69
CA SER A 194 5.03 -7.43 12.68
C SER A 194 5.14 -6.21 13.57
N SER A 195 4.50 -5.10 13.21
CA SER A 195 4.59 -3.85 13.96
C SER A 195 3.47 -3.76 15.01
N PRO A 196 3.76 -3.32 16.24
CA PRO A 196 2.74 -3.10 17.26
C PRO A 196 1.67 -2.11 16.78
N PRO A 197 0.38 -2.44 16.86
CA PRO A 197 -0.69 -1.58 16.35
C PRO A 197 -0.81 -0.24 17.09
N SER A 198 -0.29 -0.15 18.32
CA SER A 198 -0.22 1.09 19.08
C SER A 198 0.62 2.18 18.42
N TRP A 199 1.57 1.80 17.54
CA TRP A 199 2.39 2.76 16.83
C TRP A 199 1.58 3.68 15.92
N TYR A 200 0.44 3.21 15.40
CA TYR A 200 -0.42 3.97 14.48
C TYR A 200 -1.57 4.70 15.17
N LYS A 201 -1.63 4.68 16.51
CA LYS A 201 -2.72 5.26 17.30
C LYS A 201 -2.99 6.72 16.88
N GLY A 202 -4.26 7.04 16.62
CA GLY A 202 -4.71 8.37 16.25
C GLY A 202 -4.67 8.68 14.73
N ALA A 203 -4.27 7.74 13.90
CA ALA A 203 -4.34 7.93 12.44
C ALA A 203 -5.78 8.14 11.96
N THR A 204 -5.93 8.81 10.80
CA THR A 204 -7.25 9.10 10.22
C THR A 204 -7.87 7.83 9.62
N LEU A 205 -7.11 7.10 8.82
CA LEU A 205 -7.53 5.86 8.17
C LEU A 205 -6.57 4.73 8.53
N PHE A 206 -7.11 3.58 8.91
CA PHE A 206 -6.37 2.34 9.13
C PHE A 206 -6.91 1.24 8.23
N LYS A 207 -6.05 0.64 7.37
CA LYS A 207 -6.47 -0.30 6.32
C LYS A 207 -5.76 -1.65 6.41
N PRO A 208 -6.00 -2.48 7.41
CA PRO A 208 -5.49 -3.85 7.42
C PRO A 208 -6.27 -4.74 6.44
N ASN A 209 -5.66 -5.86 6.04
CA ASN A 209 -6.43 -6.97 5.49
C ASN A 209 -7.04 -7.82 6.63
N LYS A 210 -7.91 -8.78 6.27
CA LYS A 210 -8.60 -9.64 7.23
C LYS A 210 -7.64 -10.40 8.17
N VAL A 211 -6.53 -10.90 7.63
CA VAL A 211 -5.52 -11.64 8.42
C VAL A 211 -4.79 -10.69 9.36
N GLU A 212 -4.38 -9.54 8.87
CA GLU A 212 -3.72 -8.50 9.67
C GLU A 212 -4.63 -8.01 10.79
N ALA A 213 -5.90 -7.73 10.50
CA ALA A 213 -6.86 -7.31 11.50
C ALA A 213 -6.98 -8.32 12.65
N HIS A 214 -7.01 -9.63 12.35
CA HIS A 214 -7.03 -10.67 13.38
C HIS A 214 -5.72 -10.72 14.18
N ILE A 215 -4.56 -10.70 13.52
CA ILE A 215 -3.24 -10.69 14.20
C ILE A 215 -3.13 -9.48 15.13
N ILE A 216 -3.57 -8.30 14.66
CA ILE A 216 -3.53 -7.06 15.41
C ILE A 216 -4.37 -7.16 16.70
N ILE A 217 -5.63 -7.61 16.61
CA ILE A 217 -6.47 -7.72 17.80
C ILE A 217 -6.04 -8.85 18.74
N GLU A 218 -5.47 -9.92 18.21
CA GLU A 218 -4.84 -10.97 19.02
C GLU A 218 -3.65 -10.43 19.82
N ALA A 219 -2.80 -9.61 19.19
CA ALA A 219 -1.70 -8.92 19.88
C ALA A 219 -2.20 -7.96 20.95
N MET A 220 -3.43 -7.46 20.85
CA MET A 220 -4.10 -6.63 21.87
C MET A 220 -4.84 -7.46 22.94
N GLY A 221 -4.77 -8.79 22.91
CA GLY A 221 -5.36 -9.68 23.90
C GLY A 221 -6.76 -10.22 23.55
N TYR A 222 -7.28 -9.98 22.37
CA TYR A 222 -8.61 -10.45 21.91
C TYR A 222 -8.52 -11.74 21.10
N PHE A 223 -7.97 -12.80 21.65
CA PHE A 223 -7.61 -14.06 20.95
C PHE A 223 -8.77 -14.83 20.32
N LYS A 224 -10.00 -14.65 20.77
CA LYS A 224 -11.17 -15.41 20.31
C LYS A 224 -12.13 -14.59 19.44
N GLU A 225 -11.85 -13.31 19.24
CA GLU A 225 -12.74 -12.47 18.47
C GLU A 225 -12.63 -12.77 16.97
N ARG A 226 -13.76 -12.97 16.31
CA ARG A 226 -13.85 -13.26 14.86
C ARG A 226 -14.92 -12.42 14.16
N ASN A 227 -15.74 -11.70 14.90
CA ASN A 227 -16.76 -10.83 14.34
C ASN A 227 -16.13 -9.54 13.84
N LEU A 228 -16.27 -9.26 12.55
CA LEU A 228 -15.66 -8.09 11.89
C LEU A 228 -16.11 -6.77 12.49
N GLU A 229 -17.38 -6.64 12.90
CA GLU A 229 -17.90 -5.42 13.51
C GLU A 229 -17.25 -5.17 14.87
N THR A 230 -17.12 -6.22 15.69
CA THR A 230 -16.42 -6.14 16.97
C THR A 230 -14.95 -5.79 16.77
N ILE A 231 -14.28 -6.41 15.79
CA ILE A 231 -12.89 -6.11 15.44
C ILE A 231 -12.73 -4.64 15.06
N ALA A 232 -13.55 -4.14 14.15
CA ALA A 232 -13.49 -2.75 13.70
C ALA A 232 -13.73 -1.77 14.85
N LYS A 233 -14.69 -2.07 15.74
CA LYS A 233 -14.96 -1.27 16.95
C LYS A 233 -13.77 -1.26 17.93
N ILE A 234 -13.15 -2.43 18.18
CA ILE A 234 -11.94 -2.51 19.00
C ILE A 234 -10.82 -1.63 18.44
N LEU A 235 -10.58 -1.71 17.12
CA LEU A 235 -9.56 -0.91 16.45
C LEU A 235 -9.82 0.59 16.60
N VAL A 236 -11.05 1.01 16.38
CA VAL A 236 -11.46 2.42 16.54
C VAL A 236 -11.32 2.87 18.00
N ASP A 237 -11.91 2.13 18.96
CA ASP A 237 -12.01 2.57 20.36
C ASP A 237 -10.65 2.56 21.06
N LYS A 238 -9.84 1.53 20.84
CA LYS A 238 -8.55 1.36 21.53
C LYS A 238 -7.41 2.12 20.88
N LEU A 239 -7.43 2.23 19.54
CA LEU A 239 -6.36 2.86 18.78
C LEU A 239 -6.75 4.25 18.24
N GLN A 240 -7.97 4.71 18.53
CA GLN A 240 -8.46 6.05 18.20
C GLN A 240 -8.37 6.38 16.70
N PHE A 241 -8.61 5.38 15.83
CA PHE A 241 -8.75 5.63 14.40
C PHE A 241 -10.09 6.32 14.11
N GLU A 242 -10.10 7.27 13.17
CA GLU A 242 -11.37 7.88 12.73
C GLU A 242 -12.11 6.97 11.76
N LYS A 243 -11.38 6.25 10.93
CA LYS A 243 -11.90 5.37 9.86
C LYS A 243 -11.11 4.07 9.83
N VAL A 244 -11.80 2.97 9.68
CA VAL A 244 -11.19 1.65 9.47
C VAL A 244 -11.76 1.05 8.20
N ILE A 245 -10.90 0.53 7.33
CA ILE A 245 -11.28 -0.33 6.19
C ILE A 245 -10.53 -1.66 6.34
N ILE A 246 -11.26 -2.77 6.44
CA ILE A 246 -10.67 -4.10 6.43
C ILE A 246 -10.88 -4.72 5.05
N THR A 247 -9.81 -4.98 4.31
CA THR A 247 -9.92 -5.67 3.02
C THR A 247 -10.14 -7.16 3.23
N LEU A 248 -11.15 -7.72 2.56
CA LEU A 248 -11.64 -9.09 2.77
C LEU A 248 -11.33 -10.03 1.59
N GLY A 249 -10.49 -9.59 0.65
CA GLY A 249 -10.18 -10.34 -0.57
C GLY A 249 -11.42 -10.55 -1.43
N ALA A 250 -11.79 -11.81 -1.67
CA ALA A 250 -12.97 -12.16 -2.47
C ALA A 250 -14.30 -11.69 -1.86
N ASP A 251 -14.33 -11.39 -0.56
CA ASP A 251 -15.53 -10.93 0.15
C ASP A 251 -15.72 -9.41 0.08
N GLY A 252 -14.75 -8.66 -0.52
CA GLY A 252 -14.83 -7.21 -0.70
C GLY A 252 -14.15 -6.41 0.40
N MET A 253 -14.82 -5.40 0.96
CA MET A 253 -14.27 -4.53 2.01
C MET A 253 -15.32 -4.26 3.10
N ALA A 254 -14.90 -4.36 4.37
CA ALA A 254 -15.66 -3.90 5.52
C ALA A 254 -15.13 -2.54 5.96
N MET A 255 -16.00 -1.61 6.34
CA MET A 255 -15.62 -0.26 6.73
C MET A 255 -16.43 0.25 7.92
N LEU A 256 -15.79 1.06 8.75
CA LEU A 256 -16.42 1.75 9.88
C LEU A 256 -15.91 3.19 9.93
N ASP A 257 -16.83 4.15 9.95
CA ASP A 257 -16.55 5.59 10.11
C ASP A 257 -17.10 6.07 11.45
N THR A 258 -16.24 6.61 12.32
CA THR A 258 -16.67 7.13 13.62
C THR A 258 -17.49 8.41 13.52
N LYS A 259 -17.34 9.16 12.42
CA LYS A 259 -18.11 10.37 12.13
C LYS A 259 -19.42 10.09 11.39
N GLY A 260 -19.66 8.83 11.02
CA GLY A 260 -20.90 8.34 10.41
C GLY A 260 -21.88 7.78 11.46
N ASP A 261 -22.60 6.72 11.10
CA ASP A 261 -23.57 6.06 11.98
C ASP A 261 -22.89 5.07 12.99
N GLY A 262 -21.56 4.93 12.92
CA GLY A 262 -20.77 4.04 13.77
C GLY A 262 -21.05 2.55 13.56
N LYS A 263 -21.70 2.17 12.46
CA LYS A 263 -21.98 0.79 12.11
C LYS A 263 -20.98 0.27 11.07
N LEU A 264 -20.67 -1.00 11.17
CA LEU A 264 -19.90 -1.67 10.13
C LEU A 264 -20.73 -1.77 8.86
N GLN A 265 -20.20 -1.30 7.75
CA GLN A 265 -20.74 -1.48 6.41
C GLN A 265 -19.83 -2.44 5.63
N ILE A 266 -20.40 -3.26 4.77
CA ILE A 266 -19.66 -4.17 3.91
C ILE A 266 -20.08 -3.93 2.46
N ILE A 267 -19.10 -3.70 1.59
CA ILE A 267 -19.29 -3.67 0.15
C ILE A 267 -18.73 -4.96 -0.45
N PRO A 268 -19.44 -5.59 -1.42
CA PRO A 268 -18.96 -6.81 -2.07
C PRO A 268 -17.73 -6.50 -2.92
N THR A 269 -16.95 -7.54 -3.24
CA THR A 269 -15.81 -7.40 -4.14
C THR A 269 -16.26 -6.88 -5.51
N ALA A 270 -15.46 -5.97 -6.06
CA ALA A 270 -15.60 -5.54 -7.44
C ALA A 270 -14.91 -6.52 -8.42
N ALA A 271 -13.98 -7.36 -7.93
CA ALA A 271 -13.24 -8.30 -8.76
C ALA A 271 -14.13 -9.48 -9.19
N ASN A 272 -14.18 -9.75 -10.48
CA ASN A 272 -14.89 -10.91 -11.08
C ASN A 272 -13.92 -11.99 -11.61
N GLU A 273 -12.64 -11.64 -11.77
CA GLU A 273 -11.55 -12.54 -12.16
C GLU A 273 -10.30 -12.17 -11.39
N VAL A 274 -9.54 -13.15 -10.93
CA VAL A 274 -8.31 -12.93 -10.15
C VAL A 274 -7.21 -13.79 -10.73
N PHE A 275 -6.14 -13.14 -11.22
CA PHE A 275 -4.90 -13.80 -11.64
C PHE A 275 -3.80 -13.65 -10.60
N ASP A 276 -3.64 -12.45 -10.04
CA ASP A 276 -2.56 -12.16 -9.10
C ASP A 276 -3.02 -11.05 -8.15
N VAL A 277 -2.87 -11.27 -6.86
CA VAL A 277 -3.27 -10.31 -5.82
C VAL A 277 -2.12 -9.37 -5.39
N SER A 278 -0.93 -9.54 -5.97
CA SER A 278 0.25 -8.75 -5.62
C SER A 278 0.03 -7.26 -5.92
N GLY A 279 0.22 -6.41 -4.92
CA GLY A 279 0.05 -4.95 -5.04
C GLY A 279 -1.40 -4.45 -5.00
N ALA A 280 -2.40 -5.34 -4.84
CA ALA A 280 -3.79 -4.92 -4.73
C ALA A 280 -4.05 -4.05 -3.49
N GLY A 281 -3.35 -4.31 -2.38
CA GLY A 281 -3.37 -3.49 -1.16
C GLY A 281 -2.85 -2.08 -1.40
N ASP A 282 -1.71 -1.97 -2.08
CA ASP A 282 -1.04 -0.72 -2.42
C ASP A 282 -1.92 0.13 -3.35
N THR A 283 -2.52 -0.51 -4.36
CA THR A 283 -3.48 0.15 -5.27
C THR A 283 -4.71 0.62 -4.52
N ALA A 284 -5.24 -0.20 -3.60
CA ALA A 284 -6.41 0.17 -2.81
C ALA A 284 -6.13 1.36 -1.89
N ILE A 285 -5.00 1.36 -1.13
CA ILE A 285 -4.69 2.48 -0.22
C ILE A 285 -4.46 3.78 -1.00
N ALA A 286 -3.79 3.72 -2.15
CA ALA A 286 -3.57 4.86 -3.03
C ALA A 286 -4.91 5.47 -3.49
N ALA A 287 -5.82 4.64 -4.02
CA ALA A 287 -7.11 5.08 -4.52
C ALA A 287 -8.06 5.57 -3.41
N ILE A 288 -8.11 4.87 -2.26
CA ILE A 288 -8.92 5.24 -1.09
C ILE A 288 -8.46 6.60 -0.54
N THR A 289 -7.14 6.76 -0.32
CA THR A 289 -6.60 8.00 0.24
C THR A 289 -6.85 9.18 -0.70
N SER A 290 -6.63 8.99 -2.00
CA SER A 290 -6.92 10.02 -3.01
C SER A 290 -8.40 10.41 -3.02
N SER A 291 -9.31 9.44 -2.89
CA SER A 291 -10.75 9.69 -2.85
C SER A 291 -11.16 10.48 -1.60
N LEU A 292 -10.62 10.14 -0.43
CA LEU A 292 -10.89 10.87 0.81
C LEU A 292 -10.39 12.32 0.73
N LEU A 293 -9.21 12.54 0.14
CA LEU A 293 -8.66 13.88 -0.10
C LEU A 293 -9.46 14.67 -1.13
N ALA A 294 -10.10 14.00 -2.07
CA ALA A 294 -11.05 14.60 -3.02
C ALA A 294 -12.44 14.89 -2.39
N GLY A 295 -12.63 14.66 -1.09
CA GLY A 295 -13.87 14.93 -0.36
C GLY A 295 -14.92 13.81 -0.45
N ALA A 296 -14.55 12.61 -0.87
CA ALA A 296 -15.44 11.45 -0.89
C ALA A 296 -15.75 10.97 0.54
N SER A 297 -16.94 10.41 0.76
CA SER A 297 -17.27 9.66 1.97
C SER A 297 -16.42 8.39 2.06
N LEU A 298 -16.39 7.74 3.23
CA LEU A 298 -15.66 6.48 3.40
C LEU A 298 -16.21 5.38 2.48
N GLU A 299 -17.53 5.29 2.31
CA GLU A 299 -18.16 4.32 1.41
C GLU A 299 -17.77 4.58 -0.05
N GLU A 300 -17.81 5.84 -0.49
CA GLU A 300 -17.41 6.22 -1.85
C GLU A 300 -15.93 5.90 -2.10
N ALA A 301 -15.05 6.23 -1.14
CA ALA A 301 -13.62 5.93 -1.23
C ALA A 301 -13.34 4.42 -1.25
N ALA A 302 -14.07 3.63 -0.44
CA ALA A 302 -13.97 2.17 -0.45
C ALA A 302 -14.39 1.58 -1.80
N TRP A 303 -15.45 2.09 -2.44
CA TRP A 303 -15.85 1.67 -3.79
C TRP A 303 -14.77 1.97 -4.82
N VAL A 304 -14.18 3.17 -4.79
CA VAL A 304 -13.08 3.52 -5.71
C VAL A 304 -11.88 2.61 -5.51
N GLY A 305 -11.47 2.38 -4.26
CA GLY A 305 -10.35 1.48 -3.94
C GLY A 305 -10.62 0.02 -4.31
N ASN A 306 -11.85 -0.46 -4.11
CA ASN A 306 -12.27 -1.82 -4.48
C ASN A 306 -12.25 -2.02 -6.00
N CYS A 307 -12.70 -1.04 -6.78
CA CYS A 307 -12.61 -1.07 -8.23
C CYS A 307 -11.15 -1.00 -8.72
N ALA A 308 -10.32 -0.15 -8.14
CA ALA A 308 -8.90 -0.06 -8.49
C ALA A 308 -8.17 -1.39 -8.21
N ALA A 309 -8.41 -2.01 -7.04
CA ALA A 309 -7.93 -3.35 -6.74
C ALA A 309 -8.46 -4.38 -7.75
N GLY A 310 -9.76 -4.32 -8.12
CA GLY A 310 -10.37 -5.18 -9.12
C GLY A 310 -9.74 -5.10 -10.51
N VAL A 311 -9.24 -3.91 -10.91
CA VAL A 311 -8.48 -3.75 -12.16
C VAL A 311 -7.14 -4.47 -12.09
N VAL A 312 -6.39 -4.31 -11.01
CA VAL A 312 -5.00 -4.83 -10.94
C VAL A 312 -4.95 -6.34 -10.72
N VAL A 313 -5.89 -6.93 -9.98
CA VAL A 313 -5.90 -8.39 -9.74
C VAL A 313 -6.18 -9.22 -11.00
N LYS A 314 -6.65 -8.61 -12.08
CA LYS A 314 -6.79 -9.24 -13.41
C LYS A 314 -5.48 -9.29 -14.20
N LYS A 315 -4.45 -8.62 -13.72
CA LYS A 315 -3.15 -8.52 -14.38
C LYS A 315 -2.12 -9.39 -13.64
N ARG A 316 -1.03 -9.76 -14.31
CA ARG A 316 0.05 -10.55 -13.68
C ARG A 316 1.08 -9.65 -12.99
N GLY A 317 1.53 -10.04 -11.81
CA GLY A 317 2.50 -9.32 -10.99
C GLY A 317 1.94 -8.02 -10.41
N THR A 318 2.80 -7.23 -9.77
CA THR A 318 2.43 -5.89 -9.31
C THR A 318 2.07 -5.02 -10.51
N ALA A 319 0.78 -4.85 -10.75
CA ALA A 319 0.22 -4.09 -11.87
C ALA A 319 -0.30 -2.74 -11.38
N LEU A 320 -0.48 -1.81 -12.32
CA LEU A 320 -1.00 -0.48 -12.06
C LEU A 320 -2.42 -0.34 -12.62
N CYS A 321 -3.19 0.53 -11.98
CA CYS A 321 -4.51 0.94 -12.41
C CYS A 321 -4.45 2.37 -12.92
N SER A 322 -4.65 2.57 -14.23
CA SER A 322 -4.78 3.91 -14.77
C SER A 322 -6.17 4.50 -14.48
N LYS A 323 -6.25 5.83 -14.48
CA LYS A 323 -7.51 6.55 -14.32
C LYS A 323 -8.57 6.11 -15.34
N ALA A 324 -8.19 5.91 -16.60
CA ALA A 324 -9.08 5.47 -17.67
C ALA A 324 -9.62 4.06 -17.40
N GLU A 325 -8.75 3.11 -17.05
CA GLU A 325 -9.14 1.74 -16.71
C GLU A 325 -10.08 1.71 -15.50
N LEU A 326 -9.83 2.56 -14.50
CA LEU A 326 -10.66 2.63 -13.30
C LEU A 326 -12.09 3.08 -13.62
N ILE A 327 -12.25 4.12 -14.45
CA ILE A 327 -13.56 4.64 -14.87
C ILE A 327 -14.30 3.59 -15.72
N GLU A 328 -13.63 3.00 -16.70
CA GLU A 328 -14.19 1.95 -17.55
C GLU A 328 -14.62 0.72 -16.72
N TYR A 329 -13.78 0.32 -15.76
CA TYR A 329 -14.07 -0.81 -14.89
C TYR A 329 -15.36 -0.60 -14.10
N PHE A 330 -15.54 0.57 -13.51
CA PHE A 330 -16.75 0.88 -12.75
C PHE A 330 -18.01 0.93 -13.65
N GLN A 331 -17.89 1.46 -14.88
CA GLN A 331 -18.99 1.45 -15.85
C GLN A 331 -19.45 0.03 -16.16
N ASN A 332 -18.50 -0.87 -16.42
CA ASN A 332 -18.77 -2.28 -16.72
C ASN A 332 -19.39 -3.01 -15.52
N LEU A 333 -18.86 -2.77 -14.31
CA LEU A 333 -19.38 -3.34 -13.07
C LEU A 333 -20.86 -2.98 -12.86
N ARG A 334 -21.23 -1.73 -13.09
CA ARG A 334 -22.62 -1.26 -12.95
C ARG A 334 -23.59 -1.88 -13.97
N GLN A 335 -23.13 -2.27 -15.14
CA GLN A 335 -23.97 -2.97 -16.13
C GLN A 335 -24.27 -4.39 -15.71
N LEU A 336 -23.35 -5.04 -14.97
CA LEU A 336 -23.53 -6.41 -14.47
C LEU A 336 -24.44 -6.50 -13.23
N ILE A 337 -24.61 -5.40 -12.49
CA ILE A 337 -25.42 -5.35 -11.26
C ILE A 337 -26.85 -4.85 -11.52
N LYS A 338 -27.13 -4.32 -12.70
CA LYS A 338 -28.49 -4.00 -13.16
C LYS A 338 -29.21 -5.23 -13.65
#